data_bcbb5d4e6d020f6bb7876bbbabc30f7d
#
_entry.id   bcbb5d4e6d020f6bb7876bbbabc30f7d
#
_cell.length_a   1.000
_cell.length_b   1.000
_cell.length_c   1.000
_cell.angle_alpha   90.00
_cell.angle_beta   90.00
_cell.angle_gamma   90.00
#
_symmetry.space_group_name_H-M   'P 1'
#
loop_
_entity.id
_entity.type
_entity.pdbx_description
1 polymer ?
#
loop_
_entity_poly.entity_id
_entity_poly.type
_entity_poly.pdbx_seq_one_letter_code
_entity_poly.pdbx_strand_id
1 'polypeptide(L)'
;MKRRTLVSVAVGSLLAVAGIAVAANVKRIEAAAPALTQADLDAIVAQAVAKANTTNSGFRVSPTPHPTKMQIAIVGRDGKFLRLYSMPDAWVGSIDIAVAKARTAAFFSSDQNALTSRIIGAVSQPGGPLWGIGNSNQIGISGSQEFRNGLITFPGGVPLYKNGVLVGGIGVSGDGVDQDEIVAFAGAAGFEPGPGVSTLGY
;
A
#
# COMPACT_ATOMS: atom_id res chain seq x y z
N MET A 1 66.42 21.15 -36.19
CA MET A 1 65.89 19.93 -36.87
C MET A 1 65.43 18.95 -35.83
N LYS A 2 64.15 18.57 -35.82
CA LYS A 2 63.58 17.28 -35.42
C LYS A 2 62.17 17.49 -34.85
N ARG A 3 61.32 16.97 -35.64
CA ARG A 3 59.92 16.59 -35.52
C ARG A 3 59.47 16.26 -34.12
N ARG A 4 58.49 16.99 -33.66
CA ARG A 4 57.46 16.52 -32.72
C ARG A 4 56.13 17.14 -33.14
N THR A 5 55.36 16.42 -33.86
CA THR A 5 53.95 16.78 -34.12
C THR A 5 53.15 15.50 -34.30
N LEU A 6 51.94 15.55 -33.75
CA LEU A 6 50.85 14.61 -33.96
C LEU A 6 50.79 13.32 -33.11
N VAL A 7 50.26 13.47 -31.90
CA VAL A 7 49.40 12.40 -31.29
C VAL A 7 48.38 12.99 -30.27
N SER A 8 47.80 14.14 -30.47
CA SER A 8 46.90 14.71 -29.46
C SER A 8 45.46 15.00 -29.90
N VAL A 9 45.03 14.52 -31.05
CA VAL A 9 43.67 14.85 -31.57
C VAL A 9 42.69 13.70 -31.54
N ALA A 10 43.11 12.46 -31.33
CA ALA A 10 42.22 11.30 -31.45
C ALA A 10 41.52 10.85 -30.11
N VAL A 11 41.94 11.34 -28.95
CA VAL A 11 41.37 10.87 -27.67
C VAL A 11 40.17 11.72 -27.21
N GLY A 12 40.07 12.95 -27.66
CA GLY A 12 38.98 13.85 -27.26
C GLY A 12 37.60 13.51 -27.87
N SER A 13 37.60 12.90 -29.04
CA SER A 13 36.35 12.65 -29.78
C SER A 13 35.60 11.38 -29.34
N LEU A 14 36.31 10.39 -28.79
CA LEU A 14 35.67 9.15 -28.30
C LEU A 14 34.95 9.33 -26.95
N LEU A 15 35.44 10.25 -26.09
CA LEU A 15 34.81 10.48 -24.80
C LEU A 15 33.50 11.28 -24.89
N ALA A 16 33.37 12.14 -25.90
CA ALA A 16 32.15 12.94 -26.10
C ALA A 16 30.97 12.08 -26.61
N VAL A 17 31.24 11.05 -27.44
CA VAL A 17 30.19 10.16 -27.96
C VAL A 17 29.71 9.19 -26.89
N ALA A 18 30.58 8.69 -26.02
CA ALA A 18 30.20 7.80 -24.92
C ALA A 18 29.37 8.55 -23.85
N GLY A 19 29.68 9.83 -23.56
CA GLY A 19 28.93 10.63 -22.59
C GLY A 19 27.50 10.97 -23.06
N ILE A 20 27.30 11.19 -24.33
CA ILE A 20 25.97 11.48 -24.92
C ILE A 20 25.08 10.22 -24.91
N ALA A 21 25.67 9.03 -25.17
CA ALA A 21 24.92 7.78 -25.17
C ALA A 21 24.48 7.38 -23.76
N VAL A 22 25.28 7.63 -22.72
CA VAL A 22 24.92 7.36 -21.32
C VAL A 22 23.85 8.33 -20.84
N ALA A 23 23.94 9.62 -21.17
CA ALA A 23 22.92 10.60 -20.79
C ALA A 23 21.57 10.37 -21.48
N ALA A 24 21.56 9.89 -22.72
CA ALA A 24 20.32 9.55 -23.44
C ALA A 24 19.62 8.28 -22.87
N ASN A 25 20.39 7.32 -22.34
CA ASN A 25 19.82 6.12 -21.69
C ASN A 25 19.32 6.38 -20.26
N VAL A 26 19.92 7.28 -19.50
CA VAL A 26 19.46 7.64 -18.16
C VAL A 26 18.10 8.36 -18.19
N LYS A 27 17.80 9.13 -19.21
CA LYS A 27 16.48 9.78 -19.38
C LYS A 27 15.34 8.84 -19.79
N ARG A 28 15.62 7.59 -20.13
CA ARG A 28 14.60 6.62 -20.59
C ARG A 28 14.03 5.73 -19.50
N ILE A 29 14.45 5.84 -18.24
CA ILE A 29 14.08 4.91 -17.15
C ILE A 29 13.06 5.52 -16.17
N GLU A 30 12.66 6.75 -16.33
CA GLU A 30 11.54 7.29 -15.55
C GLU A 30 10.19 7.12 -16.29
N ALA A 31 9.81 5.87 -16.52
CA ALA A 31 8.39 5.59 -16.64
C ALA A 31 7.80 5.86 -15.24
N ALA A 32 6.84 6.78 -15.15
CA ALA A 32 6.16 7.06 -13.89
C ALA A 32 5.71 5.72 -13.27
N ALA A 33 6.01 5.51 -11.99
CA ALA A 33 5.59 4.30 -11.29
C ALA A 33 4.06 4.14 -11.46
N PRO A 34 3.55 2.92 -11.66
CA PRO A 34 2.12 2.71 -11.80
C PRO A 34 1.40 3.27 -10.57
N ALA A 35 0.27 3.92 -10.79
CA ALA A 35 -0.58 4.48 -9.74
C ALA A 35 -2.00 3.95 -9.88
N LEU A 36 -2.77 4.01 -8.80
CA LEU A 36 -4.19 3.69 -8.81
C LEU A 36 -4.96 4.76 -9.60
N THR A 37 -5.71 4.33 -10.59
CA THR A 37 -6.62 5.18 -11.37
C THR A 37 -7.98 5.28 -10.69
N GLN A 38 -8.84 6.19 -11.12
CA GLN A 38 -10.21 6.30 -10.63
C GLN A 38 -10.99 4.99 -10.83
N ALA A 39 -10.82 4.33 -11.98
CA ALA A 39 -11.44 3.04 -12.27
C ALA A 39 -10.96 1.92 -11.31
N ASP A 40 -9.67 1.93 -10.94
CA ASP A 40 -9.14 1.00 -9.95
C ASP A 40 -9.80 1.23 -8.57
N LEU A 41 -9.92 2.49 -8.14
CA LEU A 41 -10.56 2.84 -6.87
C LEU A 41 -12.03 2.40 -6.84
N ASP A 42 -12.75 2.58 -7.94
CA ASP A 42 -14.14 2.18 -8.07
C ASP A 42 -14.29 0.64 -8.05
N ALA A 43 -13.41 -0.08 -8.72
CA ALA A 43 -13.38 -1.55 -8.72
C ALA A 43 -13.10 -2.12 -7.33
N ILE A 44 -12.08 -1.61 -6.64
CA ILE A 44 -11.69 -2.02 -5.29
C ILE A 44 -12.88 -1.84 -4.31
N VAL A 45 -13.52 -0.67 -4.34
CA VAL A 45 -14.69 -0.39 -3.50
C VAL A 45 -15.84 -1.32 -3.83
N ALA A 46 -16.18 -1.52 -5.11
CA ALA A 46 -17.27 -2.38 -5.53
C ALA A 46 -17.08 -3.84 -5.08
N GLN A 47 -15.86 -4.38 -5.22
CA GLN A 47 -15.50 -5.73 -4.78
C GLN A 47 -15.62 -5.88 -3.25
N ALA A 48 -15.08 -4.92 -2.49
CA ALA A 48 -15.19 -4.92 -1.03
C ALA A 48 -16.64 -4.84 -0.57
N VAL A 49 -17.47 -3.96 -1.15
CA VAL A 49 -18.89 -3.84 -0.82
C VAL A 49 -19.65 -5.11 -1.15
N ALA A 50 -19.39 -5.73 -2.32
CA ALA A 50 -20.02 -6.99 -2.71
C ALA A 50 -19.71 -8.09 -1.68
N LYS A 51 -18.45 -8.19 -1.23
CA LYS A 51 -18.04 -9.15 -0.20
C LYS A 51 -18.67 -8.85 1.15
N ALA A 52 -18.68 -7.60 1.58
CA ALA A 52 -19.29 -7.18 2.84
C ALA A 52 -20.77 -7.56 2.93
N ASN A 53 -21.51 -7.41 1.83
CA ASN A 53 -22.93 -7.78 1.74
C ASN A 53 -23.19 -9.29 1.83
N THR A 54 -22.17 -10.13 1.68
CA THR A 54 -22.27 -11.60 1.79
C THR A 54 -21.50 -12.17 2.98
N THR A 55 -20.86 -11.33 3.77
CA THR A 55 -20.11 -11.72 4.97
C THR A 55 -21.00 -11.47 6.20
N ASN A 56 -21.24 -12.50 6.99
CA ASN A 56 -22.00 -12.36 8.24
C ASN A 56 -21.21 -11.54 9.26
N SER A 57 -21.90 -10.57 9.86
CA SER A 57 -21.36 -9.75 10.94
C SER A 57 -21.10 -10.57 12.20
N GLY A 58 -20.01 -10.27 12.88
CA GLY A 58 -19.73 -10.79 14.23
C GLY A 58 -20.52 -10.04 15.32
N PHE A 59 -21.03 -8.84 15.02
CA PHE A 59 -21.71 -7.98 16.00
C PHE A 59 -23.21 -7.83 15.74
N ARG A 60 -23.62 -7.84 14.47
CA ARG A 60 -25.03 -7.71 14.05
C ARG A 60 -25.68 -9.09 13.95
N VAL A 61 -25.85 -9.75 15.08
CA VAL A 61 -26.24 -11.18 15.12
C VAL A 61 -27.66 -11.44 15.59
N SER A 62 -28.40 -10.44 16.08
CA SER A 62 -29.75 -10.60 16.61
C SER A 62 -30.77 -9.82 15.77
N PRO A 63 -31.95 -10.38 15.50
CA PRO A 63 -32.42 -11.74 15.82
C PRO A 63 -31.82 -12.84 14.91
N THR A 64 -31.19 -12.46 13.81
CA THR A 64 -30.47 -13.34 12.86
C THR A 64 -29.19 -12.65 12.42
N PRO A 65 -28.17 -13.40 11.99
CA PRO A 65 -26.97 -12.78 11.41
C PRO A 65 -27.32 -11.85 10.24
N HIS A 66 -26.74 -10.66 10.27
CA HIS A 66 -26.86 -9.65 9.21
C HIS A 66 -25.53 -9.47 8.50
N PRO A 67 -25.52 -8.99 7.24
CA PRO A 67 -24.27 -8.62 6.56
C PRO A 67 -23.49 -7.53 7.30
N THR A 68 -22.19 -7.58 7.16
CA THR A 68 -21.29 -6.54 7.70
C THR A 68 -21.54 -5.16 7.08
N LYS A 69 -21.19 -4.11 7.81
CA LYS A 69 -21.26 -2.70 7.36
C LYS A 69 -19.91 -2.03 7.60
N MET A 70 -19.21 -1.71 6.52
CA MET A 70 -17.81 -1.38 6.54
C MET A 70 -17.51 0.05 6.13
N GLN A 71 -16.46 0.61 6.72
CA GLN A 71 -15.68 1.72 6.20
C GLN A 71 -14.57 1.13 5.34
N ILE A 72 -14.42 1.59 4.10
CA ILE A 72 -13.45 1.10 3.13
C ILE A 72 -12.58 2.27 2.71
N ALA A 73 -11.30 2.25 3.06
CA ALA A 73 -10.35 3.31 2.75
C ALA A 73 -9.27 2.80 1.79
N ILE A 74 -8.80 3.66 0.88
CA ILE A 74 -7.71 3.39 -0.03
C ILE A 74 -6.69 4.53 0.08
N VAL A 75 -5.43 4.16 0.21
CA VAL A 75 -4.30 5.10 0.21
C VAL A 75 -3.32 4.76 -0.89
N GLY A 76 -2.56 5.75 -1.37
CA GLY A 76 -1.43 5.53 -2.26
C GLY A 76 -0.23 4.91 -1.56
N ARG A 77 0.81 4.56 -2.34
CA ARG A 77 2.07 4.02 -1.81
C ARG A 77 2.74 4.95 -0.78
N ASP A 78 2.56 6.25 -0.93
CA ASP A 78 3.07 7.29 -0.02
C ASP A 78 2.14 7.53 1.20
N GLY A 79 1.10 6.73 1.36
CA GLY A 79 0.11 6.85 2.43
C GLY A 79 -0.88 7.99 2.26
N LYS A 80 -0.84 8.73 1.15
CA LYS A 80 -1.83 9.76 0.85
C LYS A 80 -3.20 9.14 0.65
N PHE A 81 -4.19 9.79 1.22
CA PHE A 81 -5.58 9.41 1.11
C PHE A 81 -6.07 9.56 -0.35
N LEU A 82 -6.69 8.49 -0.87
CA LEU A 82 -7.25 8.45 -2.23
C LEU A 82 -8.78 8.31 -2.22
N ARG A 83 -9.32 7.43 -1.37
CA ARG A 83 -10.77 7.17 -1.32
C ARG A 83 -11.19 6.70 0.08
N LEU A 84 -12.37 7.13 0.51
CA LEU A 84 -13.17 6.52 1.57
C LEU A 84 -14.56 6.22 1.02
N TYR A 85 -15.06 5.04 1.29
CA TYR A 85 -16.45 4.67 1.09
C TYR A 85 -17.03 4.17 2.41
N SER A 86 -18.13 4.79 2.83
CA SER A 86 -18.88 4.39 4.02
C SER A 86 -20.15 3.65 3.57
N MET A 87 -20.27 2.38 3.92
CA MET A 87 -21.54 1.68 3.71
C MET A 87 -22.63 2.29 4.61
N PRO A 88 -23.91 2.30 4.18
CA PRO A 88 -25.01 2.69 5.07
C PRO A 88 -24.94 1.89 6.38
N ASP A 89 -25.13 2.56 7.50
CA ASP A 89 -25.03 2.03 8.87
C ASP A 89 -23.63 1.52 9.30
N ALA A 90 -22.58 1.80 8.53
CA ALA A 90 -21.23 1.53 8.99
C ALA A 90 -20.88 2.41 10.19
N TRP A 91 -20.21 1.82 11.18
CA TRP A 91 -19.84 2.53 12.39
C TRP A 91 -18.86 3.67 12.11
N VAL A 92 -19.23 4.88 12.51
CA VAL A 92 -18.45 6.10 12.26
C VAL A 92 -17.05 6.05 12.88
N GLY A 93 -16.90 5.39 14.02
CA GLY A 93 -15.60 5.23 14.71
C GLY A 93 -14.59 4.40 13.91
N SER A 94 -15.03 3.66 12.90
CA SER A 94 -14.15 2.86 12.03
C SER A 94 -13.52 3.65 10.87
N ILE A 95 -13.87 4.91 10.64
CA ILE A 95 -13.34 5.72 9.54
C ILE A 95 -11.82 5.86 9.64
N ASP A 96 -11.33 6.37 10.76
CA ASP A 96 -9.89 6.57 10.97
C ASP A 96 -9.15 5.25 11.09
N ILE A 97 -9.79 4.22 11.63
CA ILE A 97 -9.23 2.87 11.74
C ILE A 97 -9.00 2.27 10.35
N ALA A 98 -9.95 2.39 9.42
CA ALA A 98 -9.81 1.91 8.05
C ALA A 98 -8.63 2.60 7.33
N VAL A 99 -8.51 3.93 7.45
CA VAL A 99 -7.41 4.70 6.87
C VAL A 99 -6.06 4.28 7.46
N ALA A 100 -5.98 4.11 8.78
CA ALA A 100 -4.75 3.70 9.45
C ALA A 100 -4.33 2.26 9.08
N LYS A 101 -5.28 1.32 8.93
CA LYS A 101 -5.02 -0.04 8.42
C LYS A 101 -4.46 -0.02 6.99
N ALA A 102 -5.05 0.80 6.10
CA ALA A 102 -4.56 0.96 4.72
C ALA A 102 -3.11 1.47 4.70
N ARG A 103 -2.77 2.46 5.54
CA ARG A 103 -1.41 2.99 5.69
C ARG A 103 -0.45 1.94 6.22
N THR A 104 -0.84 1.16 7.21
CA THR A 104 -0.01 0.07 7.74
C THR A 104 0.38 -0.88 6.62
N ALA A 105 -0.56 -1.35 5.81
CA ALA A 105 -0.28 -2.23 4.69
C ALA A 105 0.64 -1.57 3.64
N ALA A 106 0.38 -0.30 3.27
CA ALA A 106 1.17 0.42 2.28
C ALA A 106 2.62 0.70 2.75
N PHE A 107 2.81 1.09 4.02
CA PHE A 107 4.13 1.51 4.53
C PHE A 107 5.07 0.36 4.85
N PHE A 108 4.54 -0.79 5.23
CA PHE A 108 5.34 -1.95 5.57
C PHE A 108 5.52 -2.92 4.40
N SER A 109 4.86 -2.68 3.28
CA SER A 109 5.06 -3.44 2.04
C SER A 109 6.04 -2.77 1.09
N SER A 110 6.58 -3.54 0.15
CA SER A 110 7.51 -3.08 -0.88
C SER A 110 7.30 -3.87 -2.18
N ASP A 111 8.06 -3.57 -3.23
CA ASP A 111 8.03 -4.35 -4.47
C ASP A 111 8.64 -5.76 -4.31
N GLN A 112 9.19 -6.08 -3.12
CA GLN A 112 9.76 -7.38 -2.79
C GLN A 112 8.96 -8.15 -1.74
N ASN A 113 8.20 -7.46 -0.88
CA ASN A 113 7.49 -8.08 0.24
C ASN A 113 6.10 -7.49 0.40
N ALA A 114 5.08 -8.33 0.42
CA ALA A 114 3.72 -7.98 0.74
C ALA A 114 3.42 -8.31 2.21
N LEU A 115 2.98 -7.33 2.98
CA LEU A 115 2.71 -7.44 4.41
C LEU A 115 1.34 -6.85 4.73
N THR A 116 0.44 -7.67 5.24
CA THR A 116 -0.86 -7.20 5.74
C THR A 116 -0.72 -6.55 7.11
N SER A 117 -1.71 -5.76 7.51
CA SER A 117 -1.73 -5.19 8.87
C SER A 117 -1.79 -6.27 9.97
N ARG A 118 -2.37 -7.45 9.68
CA ARG A 118 -2.35 -8.62 10.59
C ARG A 118 -0.92 -9.06 10.89
N ILE A 119 -0.10 -9.21 9.86
CA ILE A 119 1.30 -9.64 10.03
C ILE A 119 2.11 -8.59 10.78
N ILE A 120 1.90 -7.31 10.48
CA ILE A 120 2.55 -6.24 11.23
C ILE A 120 2.15 -6.29 12.71
N GLY A 121 0.87 -6.57 13.01
CA GLY A 121 0.41 -6.80 14.37
C GLY A 121 1.09 -7.99 15.04
N ALA A 122 1.25 -9.10 14.34
CA ALA A 122 1.91 -10.30 14.88
C ALA A 122 3.38 -10.05 15.25
N VAL A 123 4.13 -9.35 14.36
CA VAL A 123 5.55 -9.05 14.61
C VAL A 123 5.78 -7.84 15.54
N SER A 124 4.72 -7.14 15.92
CA SER A 124 4.74 -6.01 16.86
C SER A 124 4.43 -6.40 18.31
N GLN A 125 4.28 -7.68 18.60
CA GLN A 125 4.07 -8.17 19.97
C GLN A 125 5.34 -8.01 20.82
N PRO A 126 5.23 -8.06 22.17
CA PRO A 126 6.39 -7.98 23.05
C PRO A 126 7.50 -8.93 22.63
N GLY A 127 8.71 -8.41 22.46
CA GLY A 127 9.86 -9.16 21.96
C GLY A 127 9.91 -9.36 20.44
N GLY A 128 8.93 -8.93 19.69
CA GLY A 128 8.94 -8.95 18.24
C GLY A 128 9.80 -7.86 17.61
N PRO A 129 10.21 -8.01 16.34
CA PRO A 129 11.12 -7.05 15.67
C PRO A 129 10.53 -5.64 15.51
N LEU A 130 9.21 -5.49 15.54
CA LEU A 130 8.51 -4.21 15.46
C LEU A 130 7.86 -3.83 16.79
N TRP A 131 8.36 -4.38 17.91
CA TRP A 131 7.89 -3.98 19.23
C TRP A 131 7.95 -2.46 19.41
N GLY A 132 6.88 -1.87 19.86
CA GLY A 132 6.75 -0.43 20.03
C GLY A 132 6.05 0.29 18.88
N ILE A 133 5.82 -0.34 17.72
CA ILE A 133 5.07 0.29 16.61
C ILE A 133 3.64 0.66 17.02
N GLY A 134 3.06 -0.05 17.99
CA GLY A 134 1.75 0.27 18.56
C GLY A 134 1.67 1.65 19.21
N ASN A 135 2.82 2.26 19.52
CA ASN A 135 2.93 3.63 20.06
C ASN A 135 3.11 4.69 18.97
N SER A 136 3.05 4.32 17.69
CA SER A 136 3.28 5.23 16.56
C SER A 136 2.32 6.42 16.52
N ASN A 137 1.11 6.27 17.09
CA ASN A 137 0.14 7.37 17.20
C ASN A 137 0.56 8.45 18.20
N GLN A 138 1.49 8.15 19.10
CA GLN A 138 1.98 9.06 20.13
C GLN A 138 3.28 9.74 19.75
N ILE A 139 4.07 9.11 18.87
CA ILE A 139 5.42 9.55 18.49
C ILE A 139 5.59 9.50 16.97
N GLY A 140 6.20 10.49 16.40
CA GLY A 140 6.70 10.46 15.03
C GLY A 140 5.62 10.67 13.96
N ILE A 141 5.09 9.63 13.35
CA ILE A 141 4.18 9.73 12.18
C ILE A 141 2.98 10.65 12.42
N SER A 142 2.47 10.69 13.65
CA SER A 142 1.38 11.58 14.03
C SER A 142 1.73 13.07 14.04
N GLY A 143 3.00 13.43 13.99
CA GLY A 143 3.47 14.82 13.90
C GLY A 143 3.26 15.46 12.52
N SER A 144 3.03 14.67 11.49
CA SER A 144 2.74 15.17 10.14
C SER A 144 1.24 15.42 9.96
N GLN A 145 0.87 16.53 9.32
CA GLN A 145 -0.51 16.83 8.96
C GLN A 145 -1.14 15.75 8.07
N GLU A 146 -0.32 15.09 7.25
CA GLU A 146 -0.74 14.08 6.28
C GLU A 146 -1.01 12.73 6.95
N PHE A 147 -0.45 12.46 8.13
CA PHE A 147 -0.49 11.16 8.81
C PHE A 147 -1.06 11.22 10.23
N ARG A 148 -1.96 12.16 10.49
CA ARG A 148 -2.52 12.41 11.82
C ARG A 148 -3.12 11.17 12.49
N ASN A 149 -3.64 10.22 11.69
CA ASN A 149 -4.33 9.04 12.20
C ASN A 149 -3.39 7.86 12.48
N GLY A 150 -2.07 8.05 12.30
CA GLY A 150 -1.05 7.07 12.62
C GLY A 150 -1.20 5.74 11.89
N LEU A 151 -0.83 4.67 12.57
CA LEU A 151 -0.85 3.28 12.12
C LEU A 151 -1.70 2.43 13.05
N ILE A 152 -2.41 1.44 12.50
CA ILE A 152 -3.13 0.44 13.27
C ILE A 152 -2.74 -0.95 12.75
N THR A 153 -2.41 -1.85 13.67
CA THR A 153 -1.92 -3.20 13.38
C THR A 153 -3.03 -4.26 13.46
N PHE A 154 -4.30 -3.86 13.55
CA PHE A 154 -5.42 -4.79 13.49
C PHE A 154 -5.61 -5.31 12.06
N PRO A 155 -6.06 -6.58 11.88
CA PRO A 155 -6.37 -7.14 10.57
C PRO A 155 -7.37 -6.29 9.77
N GLY A 156 -7.27 -6.35 8.44
CA GLY A 156 -8.10 -5.61 7.50
C GLY A 156 -7.35 -4.55 6.68
N GLY A 157 -6.01 -4.47 6.81
CA GLY A 157 -5.15 -3.71 5.90
C GLY A 157 -4.43 -4.65 4.93
N VAL A 158 -4.58 -4.44 3.62
CA VAL A 158 -4.00 -5.27 2.55
C VAL A 158 -3.26 -4.37 1.55
N PRO A 159 -2.00 -4.68 1.19
CA PRO A 159 -1.27 -3.91 0.18
C PRO A 159 -1.82 -4.17 -1.22
N LEU A 160 -1.75 -3.16 -2.09
CA LEU A 160 -2.25 -3.18 -3.45
C LEU A 160 -1.09 -3.07 -4.45
N TYR A 161 -1.10 -3.93 -5.46
CA TYR A 161 -0.06 -4.00 -6.49
C TYR A 161 -0.66 -3.83 -7.89
N LYS A 162 0.15 -3.27 -8.80
CA LYS A 162 -0.11 -3.25 -10.26
C LYS A 162 1.17 -3.65 -10.97
N ASN A 163 1.11 -4.70 -11.79
CA ASN A 163 2.27 -5.19 -12.54
C ASN A 163 3.48 -5.52 -11.64
N GLY A 164 3.24 -6.06 -10.45
CA GLY A 164 4.28 -6.41 -9.47
C GLY A 164 4.86 -5.22 -8.70
N VAL A 165 4.36 -4.00 -8.88
CA VAL A 165 4.79 -2.80 -8.17
C VAL A 165 3.74 -2.43 -7.13
N LEU A 166 4.17 -2.16 -5.90
CA LEU A 166 3.32 -1.65 -4.83
C LEU A 166 2.75 -0.27 -5.22
N VAL A 167 1.44 -0.12 -5.21
CA VAL A 167 0.76 1.13 -5.58
C VAL A 167 -0.03 1.76 -4.42
N GLY A 168 -0.24 1.03 -3.33
CA GLY A 168 -0.97 1.55 -2.19
C GLY A 168 -1.43 0.47 -1.22
N GLY A 169 -2.50 0.76 -0.49
CA GLY A 169 -3.15 -0.18 0.41
C GLY A 169 -4.65 0.09 0.53
N ILE A 170 -5.41 -0.99 0.73
CA ILE A 170 -6.80 -0.94 1.18
C ILE A 170 -6.85 -1.19 2.68
N GLY A 171 -7.75 -0.50 3.38
CA GLY A 171 -8.07 -0.74 4.77
C GLY A 171 -9.58 -0.82 4.95
N VAL A 172 -10.02 -1.85 5.66
CA VAL A 172 -11.43 -2.10 5.95
C VAL A 172 -11.61 -2.18 7.47
N SER A 173 -12.67 -1.57 7.95
CA SER A 173 -13.05 -1.59 9.36
C SER A 173 -14.55 -1.38 9.55
N GLY A 174 -15.15 -2.06 10.51
CA GLY A 174 -16.60 -1.89 10.78
C GLY A 174 -17.21 -3.07 11.50
N ASP A 175 -16.49 -4.18 11.62
CA ASP A 175 -16.96 -5.41 12.26
C ASP A 175 -15.83 -6.12 13.01
N GLY A 176 -15.91 -7.40 13.22
CA GLY A 176 -14.80 -8.20 13.75
C GLY A 176 -13.59 -8.16 12.80
N VAL A 177 -12.40 -8.28 13.37
CA VAL A 177 -11.14 -8.14 12.62
C VAL A 177 -11.00 -9.17 11.48
N ASP A 178 -11.60 -10.35 11.62
CA ASP A 178 -11.58 -11.37 10.57
C ASP A 178 -12.53 -11.00 9.42
N GLN A 179 -13.70 -10.42 9.72
CA GLN A 179 -14.63 -9.89 8.74
C GLN A 179 -14.02 -8.72 7.97
N ASP A 180 -13.35 -7.80 8.69
CA ASP A 180 -12.64 -6.68 8.10
C ASP A 180 -11.61 -7.16 7.08
N GLU A 181 -10.81 -8.17 7.45
CA GLU A 181 -9.76 -8.72 6.58
C GLU A 181 -10.30 -9.48 5.37
N ILE A 182 -11.34 -10.31 5.56
CA ILE A 182 -12.02 -11.03 4.47
C ILE A 182 -12.52 -10.03 3.40
N VAL A 183 -13.09 -8.91 3.84
CA VAL A 183 -13.58 -7.86 2.94
C VAL A 183 -12.43 -7.10 2.28
N ALA A 184 -11.33 -6.84 3.00
CA ALA A 184 -10.16 -6.17 2.47
C ALA A 184 -9.48 -7.00 1.36
N PHE A 185 -9.30 -8.30 1.56
CA PHE A 185 -8.77 -9.21 0.53
C PHE A 185 -9.66 -9.27 -0.72
N ALA A 186 -10.97 -9.32 -0.54
CA ALA A 186 -11.88 -9.28 -1.67
C ALA A 186 -11.80 -7.96 -2.44
N GLY A 187 -11.63 -6.83 -1.74
CA GLY A 187 -11.39 -5.54 -2.37
C GLY A 187 -10.07 -5.48 -3.14
N ALA A 188 -9.04 -6.19 -2.66
CA ALA A 188 -7.73 -6.25 -3.30
C ALA A 188 -7.66 -7.20 -4.50
N ALA A 189 -8.74 -7.91 -4.86
CA ALA A 189 -8.76 -8.82 -6.01
C ALA A 189 -8.39 -8.09 -7.32
N GLY A 190 -7.42 -8.65 -8.06
CA GLY A 190 -6.82 -8.04 -9.26
C GLY A 190 -5.69 -7.05 -8.96
N PHE A 191 -5.37 -6.85 -7.67
CA PHE A 191 -4.27 -6.01 -7.19
C PHE A 191 -3.33 -6.79 -6.24
N GLU A 192 -3.24 -8.11 -6.43
CA GLU A 192 -2.40 -9.00 -5.63
C GLU A 192 -0.91 -8.79 -5.95
N PRO A 193 -0.02 -9.22 -5.02
CA PRO A 193 1.41 -9.29 -5.29
C PRO A 193 1.73 -10.12 -6.53
N GLY A 194 2.56 -9.58 -7.41
CA GLY A 194 3.01 -10.29 -8.61
C GLY A 194 4.08 -11.35 -8.34
N PRO A 195 4.45 -12.14 -9.37
CA PRO A 195 5.58 -13.06 -9.28
C PRO A 195 6.85 -12.34 -8.81
N GLY A 196 7.55 -12.92 -7.83
CA GLY A 196 8.77 -12.33 -7.26
C GLY A 196 8.54 -11.44 -6.03
N VAL A 197 7.31 -11.11 -5.68
CA VAL A 197 6.98 -10.48 -4.39
C VAL A 197 6.77 -11.58 -3.36
N SER A 198 7.47 -11.52 -2.25
CA SER A 198 7.27 -12.46 -1.13
C SER A 198 5.90 -12.24 -0.49
N THR A 199 5.15 -13.33 -0.32
CA THR A 199 3.80 -13.34 0.26
C THR A 199 3.76 -13.96 1.66
N LEU A 200 4.91 -14.11 2.32
CA LEU A 200 4.97 -14.67 3.69
C LEU A 200 4.15 -13.87 4.71
N GLY A 201 3.85 -12.64 4.41
CA GLY A 201 3.05 -11.74 5.24
C GLY A 201 1.70 -11.35 4.63
N TYR A 202 1.22 -12.12 3.66
CA TYR A 202 0.04 -11.76 2.87
C TYR A 202 -1.12 -12.74 3.11
#